data_9662de77bea0152f30f9662aacfc614a
#
_entry.id   9662de77bea0152f30f9662aacfc614a
#
_cell.length_a   1.000
_cell.length_b   1.000
_cell.length_c   1.000
_cell.angle_alpha   90.00
_cell.angle_beta   90.00
_cell.angle_gamma   90.00
#
_symmetry.space_group_name_H-M   'P 1'
#
loop_
_entity.id
_entity.type
_entity.pdbx_description
1 polymer ?
#
loop_
_entity_poly.entity_id
_entity_poly.type
_entity_poly.pdbx_seq_one_letter_code
_entity_poly.pdbx_strand_id
1 'polypeptide(L)'
;MLHSVTPAKAGIPAGERRRRSSPPGAPACAGATLLAAFILAAPAFAQVDRPEYVRALAAGYKASFLCSDIFNAGQSEAQVAMDDLKRIYPELEPLIPGLETRIDREAKTVSVEFDGKLPPRIAAWRPNLGCAQLPIGAGPDSVRLLPRLTANPAVDRNDRLPWPDGDRNATARPRGNSKALARSVAAAFDRRTYGQGSETTAVLVLQDGKIVAERYRGDFDMHMSQRTWSVAKSLAGTILGAAVQQGLLDVNTAAPVPEWRRPGDPRSAITTDSLLRMASGLHSDAAGNRTDATYFGGSSVTENATQWPLEAAPNTRFRYSNNDILLAVRGLRAKLGDGERALAFPFESLLWKIGMTRTVPETDWQGNFILSSQVWTTGRDLARLGLLYQNDGIWNGERILPPGWGAYVARHGPAQPASGHGYGATFWTFPPAAGLPADSYVAQGNRGQYLAIVPSRRIVIVRRGYDGPGTAFDAGPFVKDVLSALR
;
A
#
# COMPACT_ATOMS: atom_id res chain seq x y z
N MET A 1 18.33 -13.78 -20.98
CA MET A 1 19.23 -12.84 -21.62
C MET A 1 18.68 -11.43 -21.41
N LEU A 2 19.26 -10.69 -20.50
CA LEU A 2 18.88 -9.31 -20.17
C LEU A 2 19.72 -8.39 -21.04
N HIS A 3 19.10 -7.66 -21.95
CA HIS A 3 19.77 -6.54 -22.64
C HIS A 3 19.58 -5.27 -21.81
N SER A 4 20.69 -4.80 -21.26
CA SER A 4 20.83 -3.47 -20.70
C SER A 4 20.75 -2.46 -21.85
N VAL A 5 19.78 -1.54 -21.80
CA VAL A 5 19.71 -0.41 -22.71
C VAL A 5 20.25 0.82 -21.99
N THR A 6 21.44 1.24 -22.40
CA THR A 6 22.05 2.52 -22.04
C THR A 6 21.44 3.63 -22.89
N PRO A 7 21.08 4.82 -22.37
CA PRO A 7 20.57 5.90 -23.21
C PRO A 7 21.69 6.58 -23.96
N ALA A 8 21.51 6.72 -25.28
CA ALA A 8 22.38 7.43 -26.20
C ALA A 8 22.35 8.93 -25.93
N LYS A 9 23.53 9.55 -25.87
CA LYS A 9 23.74 11.00 -25.89
C LYS A 9 23.43 11.53 -27.29
N ALA A 10 22.44 12.38 -27.42
CA ALA A 10 22.23 13.18 -28.62
C ALA A 10 23.09 14.45 -28.55
N GLY A 11 24.03 14.58 -29.50
CA GLY A 11 24.83 15.75 -29.69
C GLY A 11 24.07 16.86 -30.40
N ILE A 12 24.29 18.09 -29.97
CA ILE A 12 23.79 19.32 -30.59
C ILE A 12 24.83 19.83 -31.59
N PRO A 13 24.46 20.14 -32.84
CA PRO A 13 25.39 20.76 -33.77
C PRO A 13 25.51 22.28 -33.53
N ALA A 14 26.72 22.78 -33.59
CA ALA A 14 27.06 24.18 -33.54
C ALA A 14 26.63 24.91 -34.82
N GLY A 15 25.89 25.98 -34.66
CA GLY A 15 25.48 26.91 -35.72
C GLY A 15 25.95 28.33 -35.50
N GLU A 16 26.50 28.87 -36.54
CA GLU A 16 27.33 30.06 -36.74
C GLU A 16 26.85 31.39 -36.14
N ARG A 17 27.87 32.15 -35.68
CA ARG A 17 27.75 33.57 -35.32
C ARG A 17 27.60 34.44 -36.57
N ARG A 18 26.58 35.26 -36.67
CA ARG A 18 26.56 36.49 -37.49
C ARG A 18 26.54 37.70 -36.57
N ARG A 19 27.63 38.52 -36.72
CA ARG A 19 27.74 39.87 -36.18
C ARG A 19 26.79 40.79 -36.96
N ARG A 20 26.05 41.64 -36.27
CA ARG A 20 25.59 42.91 -36.82
C ARG A 20 25.74 44.05 -35.82
N SER A 21 26.28 45.11 -36.35
CA SER A 21 26.68 46.38 -35.80
C SER A 21 25.60 47.22 -35.14
N SER A 22 26.03 47.94 -34.12
CA SER A 22 25.28 49.02 -33.44
C SER A 22 25.30 50.32 -34.19
N PRO A 23 24.35 51.22 -33.97
CA PRO A 23 24.60 52.67 -33.98
C PRO A 23 24.32 53.34 -32.64
N PRO A 24 24.75 54.57 -32.40
CA PRO A 24 24.99 55.15 -31.11
C PRO A 24 23.92 56.20 -30.68
N GLY A 25 23.89 56.46 -29.37
CA GLY A 25 23.62 57.80 -28.87
C GLY A 25 22.44 58.08 -27.95
N ALA A 26 22.76 58.23 -26.67
CA ALA A 26 22.36 59.23 -25.67
C ALA A 26 20.94 59.19 -25.03
N PRO A 27 20.67 59.87 -23.88
CA PRO A 27 21.48 60.03 -22.67
C PRO A 27 20.80 59.55 -21.40
N ALA A 28 21.53 59.54 -20.30
CA ALA A 28 21.15 59.14 -18.94
C ALA A 28 20.02 59.98 -18.31
N CYS A 29 19.09 59.29 -17.65
CA CYS A 29 18.33 59.80 -16.52
C CYS A 29 18.45 58.82 -15.36
N ALA A 30 19.03 59.27 -14.28
CA ALA A 30 19.16 58.55 -13.03
C ALA A 30 17.82 58.44 -12.33
N GLY A 31 17.32 57.23 -12.19
CA GLY A 31 16.19 56.89 -11.30
C GLY A 31 16.61 55.68 -10.50
N ALA A 32 17.01 55.87 -9.24
CA ALA A 32 17.30 54.79 -8.33
C ALA A 32 16.01 54.09 -7.92
N THR A 33 15.70 52.99 -8.57
CA THR A 33 14.65 52.09 -8.11
C THR A 33 15.29 50.98 -7.31
N LEU A 34 15.10 51.00 -5.99
CA LEU A 34 15.42 49.92 -5.08
C LEU A 34 14.55 48.69 -5.49
N LEU A 35 15.12 47.76 -6.23
CA LEU A 35 14.58 46.43 -6.38
C LEU A 35 14.83 45.67 -5.06
N ALA A 36 13.80 45.60 -4.22
CA ALA A 36 13.76 44.65 -3.13
C ALA A 36 13.67 43.24 -3.77
N ALA A 37 14.80 42.53 -3.80
CA ALA A 37 14.85 41.12 -4.16
C ALA A 37 14.12 40.34 -3.05
N PHE A 38 12.86 40.02 -3.28
CA PHE A 38 12.19 38.95 -2.55
C PHE A 38 12.88 37.64 -2.93
N ILE A 39 13.81 37.22 -2.08
CA ILE A 39 14.29 35.82 -2.09
C ILE A 39 13.11 34.99 -1.63
N LEU A 40 12.33 34.48 -2.57
CA LEU A 40 11.41 33.39 -2.32
C LEU A 40 12.28 32.19 -1.93
N ALA A 41 12.39 31.93 -0.64
CA ALA A 41 12.95 30.68 -0.16
C ALA A 41 12.10 29.56 -0.74
N ALA A 42 12.66 28.84 -1.73
CA ALA A 42 12.09 27.60 -2.20
C ALA A 42 11.93 26.66 -0.99
N PRO A 43 10.79 25.98 -0.82
CA PRO A 43 10.66 25.03 0.26
C PRO A 43 11.75 23.98 0.11
N ALA A 44 12.51 23.77 1.18
CA ALA A 44 13.61 22.82 1.23
C ALA A 44 13.08 21.39 1.12
N PHE A 45 12.98 20.87 -0.10
CA PHE A 45 12.75 19.44 -0.39
C PHE A 45 14.05 18.60 -0.30
N ALA A 46 15.11 19.15 0.28
CA ALA A 46 16.39 18.48 0.48
C ALA A 46 16.48 17.90 1.90
N GLN A 47 15.70 16.86 2.20
CA GLN A 47 15.71 16.23 3.53
C GLN A 47 16.28 14.79 3.53
N VAL A 48 16.74 14.27 2.40
CA VAL A 48 17.05 12.83 2.26
C VAL A 48 18.50 12.47 2.63
N ASP A 49 19.42 13.43 2.73
CA ASP A 49 20.86 13.14 2.87
C ASP A 49 21.49 13.47 4.22
N ARG A 50 20.70 13.60 5.28
CA ARG A 50 21.27 13.78 6.63
C ARG A 50 21.46 12.41 7.29
N PRO A 51 22.69 11.97 7.60
CA PRO A 51 22.95 10.66 8.19
C PRO A 51 22.13 10.37 9.45
N GLU A 52 21.89 11.40 10.28
CA GLU A 52 21.07 11.29 11.50
C GLU A 52 19.62 10.98 11.17
N TYR A 53 19.06 11.59 10.12
CA TYR A 53 17.69 11.34 9.69
C TYR A 53 17.54 9.93 9.11
N VAL A 54 18.46 9.48 8.27
CA VAL A 54 18.48 8.10 7.74
C VAL A 54 18.57 7.09 8.87
N ARG A 55 19.38 7.37 9.91
CA ARG A 55 19.49 6.51 11.09
C ARG A 55 18.17 6.50 11.89
N ALA A 56 17.50 7.65 12.01
CA ALA A 56 16.17 7.73 12.64
C ALA A 56 15.11 6.95 11.85
N LEU A 57 15.16 6.97 10.50
CA LEU A 57 14.29 6.16 9.64
C LEU A 57 14.57 4.66 9.82
N ALA A 58 15.84 4.25 9.86
CA ALA A 58 16.22 2.87 10.09
C ALA A 58 15.72 2.34 11.45
N ALA A 59 15.86 3.16 12.50
CA ALA A 59 15.35 2.83 13.83
C ALA A 59 13.81 2.80 13.85
N GLY A 60 13.14 3.71 13.17
CA GLY A 60 11.69 3.71 12.99
C GLY A 60 11.19 2.49 12.22
N TYR A 61 11.90 2.10 11.15
CA TYR A 61 11.63 0.87 10.41
C TYR A 61 11.70 -0.34 11.35
N LYS A 62 12.84 -0.50 12.06
CA LYS A 62 13.04 -1.61 13.00
C LYS A 62 11.97 -1.65 14.09
N ALA A 63 11.64 -0.49 14.69
CA ALA A 63 10.62 -0.39 15.73
C ALA A 63 9.24 -0.80 15.21
N SER A 64 8.82 -0.29 14.05
CA SER A 64 7.51 -0.56 13.47
C SER A 64 7.35 -2.02 13.08
N PHE A 65 8.34 -2.61 12.40
CA PHE A 65 8.23 -4.02 11.99
C PHE A 65 8.26 -4.96 13.20
N LEU A 66 9.18 -4.79 14.13
CA LEU A 66 9.18 -5.61 15.37
C LEU A 66 7.85 -5.49 16.12
N CYS A 67 7.30 -4.27 16.25
CA CYS A 67 6.02 -4.07 16.90
C CYS A 67 4.89 -4.81 16.17
N SER A 68 4.77 -4.63 14.88
CA SER A 68 3.65 -5.17 14.09
C SER A 68 3.76 -6.68 13.90
N ASP A 69 4.94 -7.20 13.61
CA ASP A 69 5.14 -8.64 13.45
C ASP A 69 4.91 -9.41 14.74
N ILE A 70 5.40 -8.89 15.86
CA ILE A 70 5.23 -9.54 17.15
C ILE A 70 3.79 -9.44 17.64
N PHE A 71 3.20 -8.22 17.62
CA PHE A 71 1.91 -7.99 18.29
C PHE A 71 0.67 -8.14 17.38
N ASN A 72 0.79 -7.98 16.05
CA ASN A 72 -0.29 -8.29 15.11
C ASN A 72 -0.18 -9.72 14.58
N ALA A 73 1.03 -10.16 14.22
CA ALA A 73 1.23 -11.42 13.50
C ALA A 73 1.64 -12.60 14.39
N GLY A 74 2.06 -12.34 15.64
CA GLY A 74 2.51 -13.39 16.56
C GLY A 74 3.86 -14.00 16.17
N GLN A 75 4.66 -13.34 15.34
CA GLN A 75 5.96 -13.82 14.90
C GLN A 75 7.00 -13.71 16.02
N SER A 76 7.98 -14.59 15.99
CA SER A 76 9.14 -14.49 16.86
C SER A 76 10.12 -13.42 16.37
N GLU A 77 10.93 -12.86 17.26
CA GLU A 77 11.98 -11.90 16.90
C GLU A 77 12.95 -12.47 15.84
N ALA A 78 13.21 -13.78 15.89
CA ALA A 78 14.06 -14.47 14.92
C ALA A 78 13.41 -14.49 13.50
N GLN A 79 12.09 -14.72 13.41
CA GLN A 79 11.36 -14.64 12.15
C GLN A 79 11.40 -13.21 11.58
N VAL A 80 11.11 -12.20 12.41
CA VAL A 80 11.18 -10.80 12.02
C VAL A 80 12.57 -10.43 11.51
N ALA A 81 13.63 -10.82 12.23
CA ALA A 81 15.00 -10.57 11.84
C ALA A 81 15.38 -11.22 10.49
N MET A 82 14.82 -12.38 10.18
CA MET A 82 15.07 -13.11 8.95
C MET A 82 14.24 -12.59 7.78
N ASP A 83 12.97 -12.30 8.02
CA ASP A 83 11.98 -12.02 6.97
C ASP A 83 11.82 -10.51 6.70
N ASP A 84 11.71 -9.66 7.70
CA ASP A 84 11.35 -8.25 7.53
C ASP A 84 12.48 -7.25 7.82
N LEU A 85 13.56 -7.66 8.51
CA LEU A 85 14.72 -6.79 8.77
C LEU A 85 15.92 -7.07 7.86
N LYS A 86 15.79 -7.98 6.90
CA LYS A 86 16.79 -8.27 5.86
C LYS A 86 16.20 -8.13 4.46
N ARG A 87 17.09 -7.84 3.49
CA ARG A 87 16.71 -7.68 2.09
C ARG A 87 15.64 -6.59 1.93
N ILE A 88 15.90 -5.48 2.60
CA ILE A 88 15.05 -4.30 2.67
C ILE A 88 15.65 -3.16 1.84
N TYR A 89 15.44 -1.92 2.22
CA TYR A 89 16.01 -0.76 1.55
C TYR A 89 17.51 -0.68 1.77
N PRO A 90 18.33 -0.59 0.70
CA PRO A 90 19.79 -0.63 0.79
C PRO A 90 20.40 0.43 1.71
N GLU A 91 19.76 1.59 1.85
CA GLU A 91 20.20 2.67 2.73
C GLU A 91 19.87 2.44 4.21
N LEU A 92 18.91 1.59 4.53
CA LEU A 92 18.48 1.30 5.90
C LEU A 92 19.10 0.00 6.44
N GLU A 93 19.16 -1.04 5.59
CA GLU A 93 19.55 -2.39 6.00
C GLU A 93 20.90 -2.46 6.74
N PRO A 94 21.99 -1.78 6.29
CA PRO A 94 23.28 -1.84 6.97
C PRO A 94 23.24 -1.27 8.40
N LEU A 95 22.26 -0.41 8.70
CA LEU A 95 22.15 0.24 10.00
C LEU A 95 21.39 -0.64 11.01
N ILE A 96 20.48 -1.50 10.55
CA ILE A 96 19.56 -2.30 11.40
C ILE A 96 20.28 -3.10 12.48
N PRO A 97 21.39 -3.85 12.20
CA PRO A 97 22.03 -4.69 13.21
C PRO A 97 22.64 -3.91 14.40
N GLY A 98 23.12 -2.69 14.14
CA GLY A 98 23.75 -1.84 15.15
C GLY A 98 22.79 -0.99 15.99
N LEU A 99 21.47 -1.10 15.80
CA LEU A 99 20.48 -0.34 16.55
C LEU A 99 20.03 -1.12 17.78
N GLU A 100 20.30 -0.59 18.97
CA GLU A 100 19.84 -1.17 20.22
C GLU A 100 18.31 -1.12 20.33
N THR A 101 17.71 -2.22 20.78
CA THR A 101 16.24 -2.41 20.75
C THR A 101 15.76 -2.93 22.09
N ARG A 102 14.67 -2.34 22.59
CA ARG A 102 13.92 -2.80 23.75
C ARG A 102 12.49 -3.12 23.35
N ILE A 103 12.03 -4.34 23.64
CA ILE A 103 10.65 -4.79 23.44
C ILE A 103 9.99 -4.91 24.81
N ASP A 104 8.98 -4.09 25.05
CA ASP A 104 8.15 -4.19 26.25
C ASP A 104 6.85 -4.94 25.89
N ARG A 105 6.75 -6.18 26.33
CA ARG A 105 5.63 -7.07 25.99
C ARG A 105 4.36 -6.76 26.80
N GLU A 106 4.51 -6.16 27.97
CA GLU A 106 3.38 -5.74 28.81
C GLU A 106 2.75 -4.46 28.27
N ALA A 107 3.57 -3.43 28.06
CA ALA A 107 3.12 -2.16 27.45
C ALA A 107 2.86 -2.30 25.94
N LYS A 108 3.28 -3.40 25.29
CA LYS A 108 3.24 -3.65 23.86
C LYS A 108 3.88 -2.50 23.05
N THR A 109 5.09 -2.13 23.43
CA THR A 109 5.88 -1.11 22.76
C THR A 109 7.24 -1.66 22.34
N VAL A 110 7.77 -1.10 21.26
CA VAL A 110 9.14 -1.34 20.79
C VAL A 110 9.86 0.00 20.71
N SER A 111 11.00 0.09 21.40
CA SER A 111 11.85 1.27 21.40
C SER A 111 13.20 0.93 20.78
N VAL A 112 13.69 1.78 19.87
CA VAL A 112 14.96 1.58 19.15
C VAL A 112 15.80 2.84 19.24
N GLU A 113 16.98 2.72 19.86
CA GLU A 113 17.94 3.80 20.01
C GLU A 113 18.59 4.14 18.65
N PHE A 114 18.76 5.44 18.38
CA PHE A 114 19.41 5.89 17.14
C PHE A 114 20.32 7.10 17.32
N ASP A 115 20.10 7.87 18.36
CA ASP A 115 20.86 9.08 18.69
C ASP A 115 20.95 9.18 20.22
N GLY A 116 22.16 9.37 20.76
CA GLY A 116 22.35 9.52 22.21
C GLY A 116 21.79 10.80 22.83
N LYS A 117 21.21 11.69 22.01
CA LYS A 117 20.66 13.00 22.44
C LYS A 117 19.13 13.07 22.38
N LEU A 118 18.52 12.26 21.53
CA LEU A 118 17.08 12.21 21.32
C LEU A 118 16.47 10.96 21.93
N PRO A 119 15.18 11.01 22.33
CA PRO A 119 14.47 9.79 22.74
C PRO A 119 14.52 8.71 21.64
N PRO A 120 14.46 7.43 22.02
CA PRO A 120 14.42 6.34 21.05
C PRO A 120 13.22 6.46 20.10
N ARG A 121 13.31 5.82 18.95
CA ARG A 121 12.13 5.64 18.08
C ARG A 121 11.19 4.64 18.74
N ILE A 122 9.92 5.01 18.87
CA ILE A 122 8.92 4.21 19.58
C ILE A 122 7.77 3.85 18.65
N ALA A 123 7.48 2.55 18.54
CA ALA A 123 6.25 2.03 17.97
C ALA A 123 5.40 1.41 19.08
N ALA A 124 4.10 1.74 19.14
CA ALA A 124 3.20 1.28 20.19
C ALA A 124 1.95 0.62 19.60
N TRP A 125 1.65 -0.60 20.07
CA TRP A 125 0.51 -1.38 19.62
C TRP A 125 -0.79 -0.97 20.33
N ARG A 126 -1.88 -1.05 19.58
CA ARG A 126 -3.24 -0.80 20.07
C ARG A 126 -4.19 -1.87 19.55
N PRO A 127 -5.19 -2.31 20.32
CA PRO A 127 -6.21 -3.23 19.83
C PRO A 127 -6.84 -2.73 18.52
N ASN A 128 -7.02 -3.61 17.55
CA ASN A 128 -7.56 -3.38 16.22
C ASN A 128 -6.76 -2.43 15.30
N LEU A 129 -6.12 -1.41 15.86
CA LEU A 129 -5.38 -0.38 15.11
C LEU A 129 -3.87 -0.68 14.97
N GLY A 130 -3.40 -1.79 15.53
CA GLY A 130 -2.01 -2.20 15.43
C GLY A 130 -1.01 -1.17 15.95
N CYS A 131 0.17 -1.17 15.36
CA CYS A 131 1.26 -0.30 15.80
C CYS A 131 1.19 1.09 15.17
N ALA A 132 1.42 2.13 15.96
CA ALA A 132 1.70 3.47 15.48
C ALA A 132 3.14 3.86 15.81
N GLN A 133 3.83 4.40 14.81
CA GLN A 133 5.14 5.01 14.98
C GLN A 133 4.98 6.42 15.54
N LEU A 134 5.60 6.70 16.68
CA LEU A 134 5.62 8.05 17.24
C LEU A 134 6.55 8.99 16.44
N PRO A 135 6.30 10.32 16.45
CA PRO A 135 7.20 11.28 15.86
C PRO A 135 8.63 11.20 16.41
N ILE A 136 9.62 11.62 15.63
CA ILE A 136 11.01 11.77 16.11
C ILE A 136 11.03 12.76 17.25
N GLY A 137 11.67 12.40 18.38
CA GLY A 137 11.74 13.22 19.58
C GLY A 137 10.58 13.04 20.56
N ALA A 138 9.54 12.27 20.19
CA ALA A 138 8.46 11.93 21.13
C ALA A 138 8.93 10.91 22.18
N GLY A 139 8.66 11.19 23.44
CA GLY A 139 8.97 10.28 24.54
C GLY A 139 7.88 9.24 24.82
N PRO A 140 8.13 8.27 25.74
CA PRO A 140 7.20 7.19 26.08
C PRO A 140 5.82 7.66 26.53
N ASP A 141 5.75 8.79 27.23
CA ASP A 141 4.47 9.36 27.68
C ASP A 141 3.50 9.69 26.54
N SER A 142 4.01 9.89 25.32
CA SER A 142 3.18 10.17 24.14
C SER A 142 2.32 8.99 23.72
N VAL A 143 2.64 7.76 24.14
CA VAL A 143 1.87 6.55 23.84
C VAL A 143 0.43 6.64 24.34
N ARG A 144 0.19 7.30 25.49
CA ARG A 144 -1.15 7.49 26.05
C ARG A 144 -2.05 8.39 25.18
N LEU A 145 -1.47 9.21 24.31
CA LEU A 145 -2.18 10.14 23.44
C LEU A 145 -2.63 9.50 22.12
N LEU A 146 -2.17 8.28 21.83
CA LEU A 146 -2.54 7.58 20.60
C LEU A 146 -4.03 7.28 20.56
N PRO A 147 -4.71 7.52 19.42
CA PRO A 147 -6.10 7.16 19.23
C PRO A 147 -6.34 5.67 19.46
N ARG A 148 -7.47 5.32 20.04
CA ARG A 148 -7.86 3.95 20.36
C ARG A 148 -9.25 3.66 19.84
N LEU A 149 -9.51 2.41 19.49
CA LEU A 149 -10.83 1.90 19.13
C LEU A 149 -11.27 0.92 20.21
N THR A 150 -12.45 1.17 20.78
CA THR A 150 -12.98 0.33 21.88
C THR A 150 -13.71 -0.91 21.40
N ALA A 151 -14.26 -0.89 20.19
CA ALA A 151 -14.94 -2.04 19.60
C ALA A 151 -13.95 -3.20 19.38
N ASN A 152 -14.39 -4.42 19.70
CA ASN A 152 -13.58 -5.62 19.55
C ASN A 152 -14.43 -6.75 18.95
N PRO A 153 -14.05 -7.31 17.78
CA PRO A 153 -14.73 -8.46 17.21
C PRO A 153 -14.46 -9.70 18.07
N ALA A 154 -15.44 -10.60 18.12
CA ALA A 154 -15.29 -11.89 18.77
C ALA A 154 -14.53 -12.85 17.84
N VAL A 155 -13.21 -12.65 17.67
CA VAL A 155 -12.34 -13.42 16.74
C VAL A 155 -12.47 -14.92 16.96
N ASP A 156 -12.39 -15.40 18.20
CA ASP A 156 -12.50 -16.83 18.52
C ASP A 156 -13.87 -17.41 18.15
N ARG A 157 -14.94 -16.61 18.21
CA ARG A 157 -16.26 -17.04 17.78
C ARG A 157 -16.31 -17.21 16.28
N ASN A 158 -15.71 -16.29 15.51
CA ASN A 158 -15.68 -16.37 14.06
C ASN A 158 -14.88 -17.58 13.59
N ASP A 159 -13.77 -17.92 14.23
CA ASP A 159 -12.99 -19.13 13.90
C ASP A 159 -13.83 -20.41 13.97
N ARG A 160 -14.87 -20.44 14.81
CA ARG A 160 -15.77 -21.58 14.96
C ARG A 160 -16.90 -21.63 13.94
N LEU A 161 -17.14 -20.55 13.19
CA LEU A 161 -18.14 -20.51 12.14
C LEU A 161 -17.66 -21.25 10.88
N PRO A 162 -18.57 -21.76 10.05
CA PRO A 162 -18.23 -22.29 8.74
C PRO A 162 -17.61 -21.21 7.83
N TRP A 163 -16.74 -21.63 6.91
CA TRP A 163 -16.25 -20.77 5.83
C TRP A 163 -17.42 -20.30 4.93
N PRO A 164 -17.47 -19.04 4.49
CA PRO A 164 -16.43 -18.00 4.64
C PRO A 164 -16.56 -17.09 5.87
N ASP A 165 -17.61 -17.20 6.69
CA ASP A 165 -17.81 -16.35 7.86
C ASP A 165 -16.83 -16.67 8.99
N GLY A 166 -16.30 -17.88 9.00
CA GLY A 166 -15.23 -18.34 9.87
C GLY A 166 -14.28 -19.28 9.13
N ASP A 167 -13.54 -20.11 9.85
CA ASP A 167 -12.47 -20.91 9.28
C ASP A 167 -12.77 -22.41 9.18
N ARG A 168 -13.95 -22.86 9.67
CA ARG A 168 -14.31 -24.28 9.63
C ARG A 168 -14.85 -24.70 8.26
N ASN A 169 -14.56 -25.98 7.88
CA ASN A 169 -15.06 -26.59 6.64
C ASN A 169 -14.75 -25.76 5.38
N ALA A 170 -13.57 -25.10 5.37
CA ALA A 170 -13.17 -24.20 4.29
C ALA A 170 -12.83 -24.95 3.00
N THR A 171 -12.31 -26.17 3.09
CA THR A 171 -11.75 -26.91 1.96
C THR A 171 -12.77 -27.74 1.19
N ALA A 172 -12.56 -27.84 -0.12
CA ALA A 172 -13.34 -28.69 -1.02
C ALA A 172 -12.42 -29.38 -2.05
N ARG A 173 -12.94 -30.41 -2.71
CA ARG A 173 -12.22 -31.00 -3.86
C ARG A 173 -12.30 -30.06 -5.07
N PRO A 174 -11.19 -29.81 -5.78
CA PRO A 174 -11.20 -29.00 -6.99
C PRO A 174 -12.02 -29.68 -8.10
N ARG A 175 -12.78 -28.87 -8.84
CA ARG A 175 -13.37 -29.31 -10.12
C ARG A 175 -12.31 -29.12 -11.20
N GLY A 176 -11.68 -30.22 -11.60
CA GLY A 176 -10.58 -30.22 -12.57
C GLY A 176 -9.53 -31.28 -12.25
N ASN A 177 -8.30 -31.00 -12.63
CA ASN A 177 -7.15 -31.88 -12.40
C ASN A 177 -6.45 -31.53 -11.06
N SER A 178 -6.84 -32.21 -9.99
CA SER A 178 -6.27 -32.00 -8.65
C SER A 178 -4.76 -32.21 -8.57
N LYS A 179 -4.22 -33.16 -9.36
CA LYS A 179 -2.75 -33.40 -9.41
C LYS A 179 -2.01 -32.25 -10.10
N ALA A 180 -2.59 -31.67 -11.16
CA ALA A 180 -2.02 -30.50 -11.82
C ALA A 180 -2.05 -29.28 -10.88
N LEU A 181 -3.18 -29.01 -10.22
CA LEU A 181 -3.29 -27.94 -9.22
C LEU A 181 -2.23 -28.11 -8.11
N ALA A 182 -2.11 -29.31 -7.54
CA ALA A 182 -1.12 -29.58 -6.49
C ALA A 182 0.31 -29.33 -6.96
N ARG A 183 0.64 -29.66 -8.23
CA ARG A 183 1.96 -29.36 -8.82
C ARG A 183 2.20 -27.86 -8.94
N SER A 184 1.22 -27.10 -9.46
CA SER A 184 1.35 -25.64 -9.58
C SER A 184 1.53 -24.98 -8.21
N VAL A 185 0.75 -25.42 -7.19
CA VAL A 185 0.91 -24.93 -5.82
C VAL A 185 2.27 -25.30 -5.24
N ALA A 186 2.77 -26.52 -5.47
CA ALA A 186 4.11 -26.92 -5.02
C ALA A 186 5.21 -26.10 -5.69
N ALA A 187 5.09 -25.85 -7.00
CA ALA A 187 6.03 -25.05 -7.77
C ALA A 187 6.08 -23.58 -7.32
N ALA A 188 4.99 -23.04 -6.76
CA ALA A 188 5.01 -21.70 -6.16
C ALA A 188 5.98 -21.56 -4.97
N PHE A 189 6.41 -22.67 -4.35
CA PHE A 189 7.36 -22.71 -3.23
C PHE A 189 8.78 -23.16 -3.63
N ASP A 190 9.03 -23.51 -4.89
CA ASP A 190 10.33 -24.06 -5.32
C ASP A 190 11.41 -22.99 -5.57
N ARG A 191 11.05 -21.72 -5.50
CA ARG A 191 11.93 -20.54 -5.69
C ARG A 191 12.52 -20.44 -7.11
N ARG A 192 11.93 -21.08 -8.11
CA ARG A 192 12.44 -21.17 -9.49
C ARG A 192 11.35 -21.00 -10.55
N THR A 193 10.30 -21.81 -10.50
CA THR A 193 9.31 -21.94 -11.58
C THR A 193 8.61 -20.62 -11.90
N TYR A 194 8.17 -19.89 -10.87
CA TYR A 194 7.47 -18.62 -11.02
C TYR A 194 8.31 -17.42 -10.59
N GLY A 195 9.62 -17.54 -10.55
CA GLY A 195 10.53 -16.45 -10.20
C GLY A 195 11.74 -16.94 -9.44
N GLN A 196 12.92 -16.75 -10.04
CA GLN A 196 14.18 -17.16 -9.42
C GLN A 196 14.39 -16.42 -8.09
N GLY A 197 14.57 -17.15 -7.01
CA GLY A 197 14.80 -16.62 -5.67
C GLY A 197 13.55 -16.09 -4.95
N SER A 198 12.34 -16.25 -5.54
CA SER A 198 11.08 -15.88 -4.87
C SER A 198 10.86 -16.69 -3.58
N GLU A 199 10.25 -16.08 -2.58
CA GLU A 199 10.04 -16.70 -1.26
C GLU A 199 8.57 -16.68 -0.88
N THR A 200 7.86 -17.76 -1.20
CA THR A 200 6.44 -17.91 -0.91
C THR A 200 6.23 -18.38 0.52
N THR A 201 5.33 -17.71 1.25
CA THR A 201 4.90 -18.09 2.60
C THR A 201 3.53 -18.73 2.63
N ALA A 202 2.63 -18.34 1.71
CA ALA A 202 1.31 -18.94 1.61
C ALA A 202 0.79 -18.90 0.17
N VAL A 203 0.03 -19.92 -0.20
CA VAL A 203 -0.80 -19.98 -1.41
C VAL A 203 -2.17 -20.51 -1.04
N LEU A 204 -3.22 -19.77 -1.45
CA LEU A 204 -4.61 -20.23 -1.38
C LEU A 204 -5.25 -20.11 -2.76
N VAL A 205 -5.99 -21.14 -3.16
CA VAL A 205 -6.79 -21.13 -4.40
C VAL A 205 -8.23 -21.44 -4.04
N LEU A 206 -9.13 -20.56 -4.45
CA LEU A 206 -10.56 -20.74 -4.28
C LEU A 206 -11.22 -20.98 -5.63
N GLN A 207 -12.17 -21.91 -5.64
CA GLN A 207 -13.06 -22.17 -6.76
C GLN A 207 -14.50 -22.18 -6.22
N ASP A 208 -15.39 -21.41 -6.85
CA ASP A 208 -16.80 -21.28 -6.41
C ASP A 208 -16.98 -21.00 -4.92
N GLY A 209 -16.13 -20.14 -4.39
CA GLY A 209 -16.20 -19.72 -2.99
C GLY A 209 -15.58 -20.69 -1.97
N LYS A 210 -15.08 -21.86 -2.39
CA LYS A 210 -14.43 -22.86 -1.51
C LYS A 210 -12.93 -22.91 -1.75
N ILE A 211 -12.16 -23.12 -0.70
CA ILE A 211 -10.71 -23.31 -0.78
C ILE A 211 -10.46 -24.72 -1.36
N VAL A 212 -9.84 -24.77 -2.55
CA VAL A 212 -9.50 -26.04 -3.24
C VAL A 212 -8.03 -26.37 -3.17
N ALA A 213 -7.19 -25.41 -2.78
CA ALA A 213 -5.80 -25.64 -2.39
C ALA A 213 -5.39 -24.58 -1.37
N GLU A 214 -4.64 -25.00 -0.36
CA GLU A 214 -4.10 -24.16 0.70
C GLU A 214 -2.77 -24.76 1.16
N ARG A 215 -1.70 -23.95 1.15
CA ARG A 215 -0.37 -24.36 1.59
C ARG A 215 0.38 -23.19 2.20
N TYR A 216 1.11 -23.47 3.25
CA TYR A 216 1.94 -22.51 3.99
C TYR A 216 3.39 -22.97 4.03
N ARG A 217 4.35 -22.04 4.17
CA ARG A 217 5.72 -22.31 4.59
C ARG A 217 5.68 -22.91 6.00
N GLY A 218 6.62 -23.76 6.37
CA GLY A 218 6.54 -24.55 7.61
C GLY A 218 6.46 -23.78 8.93
N ASP A 219 6.82 -22.50 8.90
CA ASP A 219 6.76 -21.58 10.04
C ASP A 219 5.55 -20.60 9.96
N PHE A 220 4.64 -20.82 9.02
CA PHE A 220 3.41 -20.04 8.82
C PHE A 220 2.18 -20.95 8.92
N ASP A 221 1.07 -20.37 9.33
CA ASP A 221 -0.24 -21.00 9.34
C ASP A 221 -1.35 -20.06 8.83
N MET A 222 -2.59 -20.54 8.89
CA MET A 222 -3.74 -19.79 8.40
C MET A 222 -4.11 -18.57 9.23
N HIS A 223 -3.60 -18.46 10.45
CA HIS A 223 -3.88 -17.36 11.39
C HIS A 223 -2.74 -16.34 11.46
N MET A 224 -1.56 -16.67 10.95
CA MET A 224 -0.43 -15.76 10.95
C MET A 224 -0.59 -14.68 9.87
N SER A 225 -0.71 -13.45 10.31
CA SER A 225 -0.80 -12.31 9.40
C SER A 225 0.59 -11.87 8.90
N GLN A 226 0.60 -11.21 7.76
CA GLN A 226 1.79 -10.57 7.19
C GLN A 226 1.41 -9.18 6.66
N ARG A 227 2.38 -8.29 6.56
CA ARG A 227 2.19 -7.00 5.92
C ARG A 227 1.76 -7.19 4.47
N THR A 228 0.72 -6.48 4.05
CA THR A 228 0.18 -6.57 2.67
C THR A 228 0.94 -5.75 1.67
N TRP A 229 1.77 -4.80 2.14
CA TRP A 229 2.34 -3.80 1.28
C TRP A 229 1.25 -3.15 0.42
N SER A 230 1.49 -2.95 -0.87
CA SER A 230 0.57 -2.21 -1.72
C SER A 230 -0.78 -2.90 -2.01
N VAL A 231 -0.99 -4.16 -1.61
CA VAL A 231 -2.35 -4.75 -1.59
C VAL A 231 -3.29 -3.94 -0.66
N ALA A 232 -2.73 -3.24 0.33
CA ALA A 232 -3.47 -2.29 1.16
C ALA A 232 -4.21 -1.23 0.33
N LYS A 233 -3.69 -0.82 -0.84
CA LYS A 233 -4.35 0.14 -1.72
C LYS A 233 -5.67 -0.41 -2.26
N SER A 234 -5.68 -1.69 -2.62
CA SER A 234 -6.91 -2.35 -3.06
C SER A 234 -7.92 -2.49 -1.91
N LEU A 235 -7.44 -2.72 -0.69
CA LEU A 235 -8.29 -2.66 0.50
C LEU A 235 -8.84 -1.25 0.73
N ALA A 236 -8.03 -0.20 0.57
CA ALA A 236 -8.49 1.19 0.63
C ALA A 236 -9.59 1.47 -0.40
N GLY A 237 -9.39 1.03 -1.66
CA GLY A 237 -10.39 1.14 -2.72
C GLY A 237 -11.69 0.40 -2.37
N THR A 238 -11.60 -0.71 -1.66
CA THR A 238 -12.78 -1.47 -1.18
C THR A 238 -13.51 -0.73 -0.04
N ILE A 239 -12.76 -0.17 0.92
CA ILE A 239 -13.33 0.65 2.02
C ILE A 239 -14.02 1.90 1.45
N LEU A 240 -13.41 2.55 0.45
CA LEU A 240 -14.02 3.68 -0.24
C LEU A 240 -15.27 3.25 -1.04
N GLY A 241 -15.25 2.05 -1.63
CA GLY A 241 -16.41 1.45 -2.25
C GLY A 241 -17.58 1.25 -1.27
N ALA A 242 -17.29 0.78 -0.05
CA ALA A 242 -18.30 0.68 1.00
C ALA A 242 -18.85 2.07 1.41
N ALA A 243 -18.00 3.10 1.44
CA ALA A 243 -18.43 4.48 1.67
C ALA A 243 -19.32 5.02 0.54
N VAL A 244 -19.02 4.68 -0.72
CA VAL A 244 -19.87 5.01 -1.88
C VAL A 244 -21.20 4.30 -1.78
N GLN A 245 -21.24 3.01 -1.44
CA GLN A 245 -22.46 2.24 -1.24
C GLN A 245 -23.37 2.85 -0.16
N GLN A 246 -22.77 3.45 0.87
CA GLN A 246 -23.48 4.14 1.96
C GLN A 246 -23.83 5.60 1.63
N GLY A 247 -23.53 6.10 0.42
CA GLY A 247 -23.80 7.48 0.02
C GLY A 247 -22.92 8.55 0.70
N LEU A 248 -21.81 8.16 1.32
CA LEU A 248 -20.88 9.06 1.99
C LEU A 248 -19.91 9.75 1.02
N LEU A 249 -19.62 9.12 -0.11
CA LEU A 249 -18.71 9.58 -1.14
C LEU A 249 -19.29 9.37 -2.55
N ASP A 250 -18.93 10.29 -3.45
CA ASP A 250 -18.97 10.09 -4.89
C ASP A 250 -17.55 10.22 -5.44
N VAL A 251 -17.03 9.16 -6.04
CA VAL A 251 -15.64 9.14 -6.53
C VAL A 251 -15.39 10.14 -7.67
N ASN A 252 -16.43 10.55 -8.40
CA ASN A 252 -16.33 11.47 -9.52
C ASN A 252 -16.32 12.94 -9.10
N THR A 253 -16.58 13.22 -7.83
CA THR A 253 -16.52 14.59 -7.30
C THR A 253 -15.13 14.91 -6.76
N ALA A 254 -14.88 16.20 -6.54
CA ALA A 254 -13.64 16.69 -5.93
C ALA A 254 -13.37 15.97 -4.59
N ALA A 255 -12.17 15.40 -4.46
CA ALA A 255 -11.78 14.69 -3.24
C ALA A 255 -11.95 15.59 -2.01
N PRO A 256 -12.65 15.14 -0.96
CA PRO A 256 -12.97 15.99 0.18
C PRO A 256 -11.79 16.15 1.16
N VAL A 257 -10.60 16.46 0.61
CA VAL A 257 -9.38 16.73 1.38
C VAL A 257 -9.46 18.16 1.94
N PRO A 258 -9.57 18.36 3.27
CA PRO A 258 -9.80 19.68 3.85
C PRO A 258 -8.68 20.68 3.55
N GLU A 259 -7.45 20.21 3.49
CA GLU A 259 -6.24 21.01 3.28
C GLU A 259 -6.19 21.66 1.90
N TRP A 260 -7.03 21.24 0.94
CA TRP A 260 -7.11 21.77 -0.43
C TRP A 260 -8.29 22.72 -0.67
N ARG A 261 -9.02 23.10 0.37
CA ARG A 261 -10.24 23.93 0.26
C ARG A 261 -10.00 25.44 0.24
N ARG A 262 -8.74 25.86 0.22
CA ARG A 262 -8.41 27.29 0.08
C ARG A 262 -8.81 27.79 -1.31
N PRO A 263 -9.40 29.00 -1.40
CA PRO A 263 -9.69 29.62 -2.72
C PRO A 263 -8.45 29.67 -3.60
N GLY A 264 -8.56 29.20 -4.86
CA GLY A 264 -7.46 29.19 -5.81
C GLY A 264 -6.48 28.01 -5.69
N ASP A 265 -6.66 27.07 -4.77
CA ASP A 265 -5.83 25.86 -4.73
C ASP A 265 -6.19 24.95 -5.91
N PRO A 266 -5.27 24.71 -6.87
CA PRO A 266 -5.56 23.90 -8.04
C PRO A 266 -5.83 22.41 -7.70
N ARG A 267 -5.38 21.93 -6.53
CA ARG A 267 -5.61 20.56 -6.06
C ARG A 267 -7.08 20.29 -5.73
N SER A 268 -7.89 21.36 -5.56
CA SER A 268 -9.34 21.22 -5.39
C SER A 268 -10.06 20.60 -6.58
N ALA A 269 -9.42 20.53 -7.75
CA ALA A 269 -9.94 19.86 -8.95
C ALA A 269 -9.68 18.33 -8.97
N ILE A 270 -8.83 17.81 -8.09
CA ILE A 270 -8.52 16.38 -8.02
C ILE A 270 -9.75 15.65 -7.47
N THR A 271 -10.24 14.64 -8.22
CA THR A 271 -11.34 13.79 -7.78
C THR A 271 -10.83 12.59 -6.98
N THR A 272 -11.71 11.94 -6.22
CA THR A 272 -11.38 10.68 -5.58
C THR A 272 -11.02 9.60 -6.62
N ASP A 273 -11.69 9.56 -7.78
CA ASP A 273 -11.37 8.65 -8.89
C ASP A 273 -9.94 8.88 -9.40
N SER A 274 -9.51 10.14 -9.57
CA SER A 274 -8.14 10.46 -9.99
C SER A 274 -7.09 9.93 -9.01
N LEU A 275 -7.37 10.03 -7.71
CA LEU A 275 -6.50 9.47 -6.65
C LEU A 275 -6.44 7.94 -6.72
N LEU A 276 -7.60 7.27 -6.82
CA LEU A 276 -7.67 5.80 -6.89
C LEU A 276 -6.98 5.24 -8.13
N ARG A 277 -6.91 6.03 -9.22
CA ARG A 277 -6.28 5.65 -10.49
C ARG A 277 -4.82 6.07 -10.63
N MET A 278 -4.19 6.61 -9.57
CA MET A 278 -2.81 7.10 -9.62
C MET A 278 -2.59 8.18 -10.69
N ALA A 279 -3.59 9.01 -10.89
CA ALA A 279 -3.63 10.04 -11.92
C ALA A 279 -3.97 11.43 -11.36
N SER A 280 -3.65 11.67 -10.08
CA SER A 280 -3.90 12.95 -9.41
C SER A 280 -3.14 14.12 -10.01
N GLY A 281 -1.98 13.86 -10.65
CA GLY A 281 -1.06 14.89 -11.12
C GLY A 281 -0.18 15.49 -10.02
N LEU A 282 -0.31 15.05 -8.78
CA LEU A 282 0.53 15.48 -7.67
C LEU A 282 1.98 15.04 -7.85
N HIS A 283 2.89 15.76 -7.25
CA HIS A 283 4.26 15.31 -7.04
C HIS A 283 4.26 14.01 -6.23
N SER A 284 5.19 13.13 -6.53
CA SER A 284 5.52 11.95 -5.75
C SER A 284 7.02 11.94 -5.50
N ASP A 285 7.47 11.36 -4.40
CA ASP A 285 8.89 11.28 -4.09
C ASP A 285 9.70 10.52 -5.15
N ALA A 286 11.03 10.62 -5.05
CA ALA A 286 11.92 10.05 -6.06
C ALA A 286 11.79 8.54 -6.23
N ALA A 287 11.38 7.82 -5.19
CA ALA A 287 11.12 6.39 -5.23
C ALA A 287 9.77 6.04 -5.89
N GLY A 288 8.99 7.06 -6.27
CA GLY A 288 7.70 6.93 -6.94
C GLY A 288 6.57 6.45 -6.03
N ASN A 289 6.85 5.59 -5.08
CA ASN A 289 5.87 4.97 -4.20
C ASN A 289 6.28 4.87 -2.73
N ARG A 290 7.45 5.44 -2.35
CA ARG A 290 7.91 5.48 -0.96
C ARG A 290 7.41 6.73 -0.26
N THR A 291 7.06 6.57 1.01
CA THR A 291 6.56 7.61 1.91
C THR A 291 7.22 7.47 3.27
N ASP A 292 8.54 7.45 3.27
CA ASP A 292 9.37 7.08 4.43
C ASP A 292 9.11 7.95 5.65
N ALA A 293 8.88 9.25 5.46
CA ALA A 293 8.52 10.15 6.55
C ALA A 293 7.27 9.70 7.31
N THR A 294 6.25 9.22 6.60
CA THR A 294 5.01 8.70 7.20
C THR A 294 5.16 7.26 7.71
N TYR A 295 5.86 6.40 6.97
CA TYR A 295 5.96 4.98 7.31
C TYR A 295 6.91 4.71 8.47
N PHE A 296 8.05 5.39 8.47
CA PHE A 296 9.15 5.13 9.42
C PHE A 296 9.59 6.38 10.18
N GLY A 297 9.36 7.56 9.62
CA GLY A 297 9.73 8.84 10.22
C GLY A 297 8.78 9.30 11.32
N GLY A 298 7.53 8.78 11.36
CA GLY A 298 6.52 9.19 12.34
C GLY A 298 5.85 10.52 12.00
N SER A 299 5.99 11.03 10.76
CA SER A 299 5.15 12.12 10.27
C SER A 299 3.72 11.62 10.06
N SER A 300 2.74 12.46 10.35
CA SER A 300 1.36 12.13 10.04
C SER A 300 1.06 12.29 8.54
N VAL A 301 -0.02 11.65 8.09
CA VAL A 301 -0.54 11.82 6.72
C VAL A 301 -0.85 13.28 6.43
N THR A 302 -1.41 14.02 7.42
CA THR A 302 -1.76 15.43 7.28
C THR A 302 -0.55 16.36 7.22
N GLU A 303 0.57 15.98 7.83
CA GLU A 303 1.82 16.74 7.75
C GLU A 303 2.57 16.50 6.43
N ASN A 304 2.47 15.31 5.87
CA ASN A 304 3.26 14.91 4.70
C ASN A 304 2.42 14.89 3.41
N ALA A 305 1.46 13.97 3.28
CA ALA A 305 0.80 13.70 2.00
C ALA A 305 0.00 14.90 1.46
N THR A 306 -0.55 15.75 2.33
CA THR A 306 -1.37 16.90 1.93
C THR A 306 -0.57 18.08 1.36
N GLN A 307 0.76 18.10 1.55
CA GLN A 307 1.63 19.25 1.21
C GLN A 307 2.19 19.17 -0.22
N TRP A 308 2.07 18.06 -0.91
CA TRP A 308 2.64 17.87 -2.24
C TRP A 308 2.02 18.78 -3.28
N PRO A 309 2.84 19.44 -4.14
CA PRO A 309 2.36 20.33 -5.19
C PRO A 309 1.75 19.55 -6.37
N LEU A 310 0.89 20.23 -7.12
CA LEU A 310 0.38 19.76 -8.40
C LEU A 310 1.43 20.01 -9.49
N GLU A 311 1.86 18.97 -10.21
CA GLU A 311 2.84 19.03 -11.31
C GLU A 311 2.22 18.83 -12.69
N ALA A 312 1.06 18.19 -12.76
CA ALA A 312 0.34 17.94 -14.00
C ALA A 312 -1.17 18.06 -13.75
N ALA A 313 -1.93 18.34 -14.80
CA ALA A 313 -3.38 18.31 -14.69
C ALA A 313 -3.87 16.92 -14.26
N PRO A 314 -4.89 16.82 -13.40
CA PRO A 314 -5.46 15.53 -13.04
C PRO A 314 -5.87 14.73 -14.27
N ASN A 315 -5.68 13.42 -14.21
CA ASN A 315 -5.99 12.45 -15.28
C ASN A 315 -5.11 12.52 -16.55
N THR A 316 -4.02 13.29 -16.55
CA THR A 316 -3.12 13.41 -17.72
C THR A 316 -1.83 12.61 -17.59
N ARG A 317 -1.47 12.22 -16.37
CA ARG A 317 -0.23 11.47 -16.07
C ARG A 317 -0.50 10.36 -15.08
N PHE A 318 -0.13 9.14 -15.43
CA PHE A 318 -0.04 8.03 -14.46
C PHE A 318 1.25 8.15 -13.66
N ARG A 319 1.14 8.08 -12.35
CA ARG A 319 2.28 7.96 -11.45
C ARG A 319 1.89 7.16 -10.21
N TYR A 320 2.40 5.93 -10.11
CA TYR A 320 2.12 5.10 -8.96
C TYR A 320 2.62 5.77 -7.67
N SER A 321 1.70 6.07 -6.76
CA SER A 321 1.97 6.90 -5.58
C SER A 321 1.26 6.39 -4.34
N ASN A 322 1.98 6.35 -3.22
CA ASN A 322 1.37 6.10 -1.92
C ASN A 322 0.48 7.27 -1.48
N ASN A 323 0.92 8.50 -1.76
CA ASN A 323 0.24 9.73 -1.36
C ASN A 323 -1.20 9.80 -1.89
N ASP A 324 -1.43 9.37 -3.12
CA ASP A 324 -2.77 9.40 -3.72
C ASP A 324 -3.78 8.59 -2.88
N ILE A 325 -3.38 7.42 -2.40
CA ILE A 325 -4.25 6.59 -1.56
C ILE A 325 -4.41 7.18 -0.15
N LEU A 326 -3.33 7.69 0.44
CA LEU A 326 -3.40 8.35 1.75
C LEU A 326 -4.37 9.54 1.70
N LEU A 327 -4.38 10.30 0.61
CA LEU A 327 -5.26 11.44 0.39
C LEU A 327 -6.72 11.03 0.14
N ALA A 328 -6.96 9.96 -0.61
CA ALA A 328 -8.31 9.41 -0.79
C ALA A 328 -8.91 8.98 0.56
N VAL A 329 -8.12 8.30 1.40
CA VAL A 329 -8.52 7.89 2.75
C VAL A 329 -8.68 9.10 3.69
N ARG A 330 -7.80 10.11 3.58
CA ARG A 330 -7.94 11.37 4.32
C ARG A 330 -9.26 12.08 3.99
N GLY A 331 -9.65 12.07 2.71
CA GLY A 331 -10.94 12.59 2.27
C GLY A 331 -12.13 11.86 2.90
N LEU A 332 -12.09 10.53 2.97
CA LEU A 332 -13.12 9.75 3.65
C LEU A 332 -13.17 10.10 5.14
N ARG A 333 -12.03 10.16 5.82
CA ARG A 333 -11.97 10.57 7.23
C ARG A 333 -12.63 11.93 7.45
N ALA A 334 -12.38 12.89 6.58
CA ALA A 334 -13.00 14.23 6.68
C ALA A 334 -14.53 14.18 6.56
N LYS A 335 -15.09 13.25 5.80
CA LYS A 335 -16.55 13.02 5.72
C LYS A 335 -17.14 12.36 6.95
N LEU A 336 -16.37 11.51 7.61
CA LEU A 336 -16.78 10.79 8.81
C LEU A 336 -16.63 11.63 10.08
N GLY A 337 -15.78 12.65 10.05
CA GLY A 337 -15.33 13.44 11.19
C GLY A 337 -14.12 12.82 11.89
N ASP A 338 -13.42 13.62 12.69
CA ASP A 338 -12.31 13.13 13.50
C ASP A 338 -12.84 12.49 14.78
N GLY A 339 -12.54 11.21 14.99
CA GLY A 339 -12.98 10.49 16.18
C GLY A 339 -13.22 9.00 15.94
N GLU A 340 -13.95 8.37 16.86
CA GLU A 340 -14.18 6.93 16.88
C GLU A 340 -14.88 6.43 15.60
N ARG A 341 -15.85 7.18 15.07
CA ARG A 341 -16.55 6.82 13.84
C ARG A 341 -15.60 6.61 12.65
N ALA A 342 -14.61 7.51 12.49
CA ALA A 342 -13.63 7.37 11.42
C ALA A 342 -12.71 6.15 11.63
N LEU A 343 -12.35 5.88 12.89
CA LEU A 343 -11.53 4.71 13.24
C LEU A 343 -12.31 3.39 13.11
N ALA A 344 -13.59 3.38 13.44
CA ALA A 344 -14.45 2.20 13.37
C ALA A 344 -14.86 1.85 11.93
N PHE A 345 -14.95 2.83 11.04
CA PHE A 345 -15.54 2.68 9.70
C PHE A 345 -14.96 1.53 8.87
N PRO A 346 -13.63 1.34 8.72
CA PRO A 346 -13.08 0.23 7.96
C PRO A 346 -13.52 -1.14 8.48
N PHE A 347 -13.68 -1.26 9.78
CA PHE A 347 -14.06 -2.50 10.45
C PHE A 347 -15.55 -2.78 10.33
N GLU A 348 -16.39 -1.84 10.72
CA GLU A 348 -17.85 -2.01 10.79
C GLU A 348 -18.49 -2.00 9.40
N SER A 349 -17.91 -1.27 8.43
CA SER A 349 -18.45 -1.16 7.08
C SER A 349 -17.95 -2.23 6.13
N LEU A 350 -16.83 -2.90 6.45
CA LEU A 350 -16.22 -3.90 5.58
C LEU A 350 -15.66 -5.09 6.35
N LEU A 351 -14.56 -4.90 7.09
CA LEU A 351 -13.71 -6.01 7.54
C LEU A 351 -14.47 -7.03 8.38
N TRP A 352 -15.17 -6.57 9.40
CA TRP A 352 -15.92 -7.49 10.29
C TRP A 352 -17.15 -8.09 9.62
N LYS A 353 -17.78 -7.37 8.69
CA LYS A 353 -18.93 -7.89 7.94
C LYS A 353 -18.57 -9.09 7.07
N ILE A 354 -17.37 -9.11 6.50
CA ILE A 354 -16.91 -10.19 5.63
C ILE A 354 -15.97 -11.19 6.35
N GLY A 355 -15.93 -11.15 7.68
CA GLY A 355 -15.15 -12.09 8.48
C GLY A 355 -13.62 -11.89 8.47
N MET A 356 -13.13 -10.72 8.01
CA MET A 356 -11.69 -10.38 8.04
C MET A 356 -11.25 -9.91 9.44
N THR A 357 -11.42 -10.76 10.42
CA THR A 357 -11.22 -10.43 11.85
C THR A 357 -9.76 -10.41 12.28
N ARG A 358 -8.84 -10.94 11.45
CA ARG A 358 -7.39 -10.91 11.67
C ARG A 358 -6.69 -9.89 10.78
N THR A 359 -7.45 -8.95 10.22
CA THR A 359 -6.92 -7.86 9.41
C THR A 359 -6.83 -6.59 10.23
N VAL A 360 -5.62 -6.06 10.34
CA VAL A 360 -5.28 -4.89 11.14
C VAL A 360 -4.73 -3.79 10.24
N PRO A 361 -5.54 -2.80 9.87
CA PRO A 361 -5.08 -1.59 9.22
C PRO A 361 -4.47 -0.64 10.27
N GLU A 362 -3.21 -0.27 10.08
CA GLU A 362 -2.49 0.61 11.00
C GLU A 362 -2.70 2.08 10.65
N THR A 363 -2.54 2.92 11.67
CA THR A 363 -2.67 4.37 11.54
C THR A 363 -1.38 5.07 11.92
N ASP A 364 -1.23 6.33 11.48
CA ASP A 364 -0.28 7.24 12.08
C ASP A 364 -0.69 7.61 13.53
N TRP A 365 0.15 8.40 14.19
CA TRP A 365 -0.09 8.81 15.57
C TRP A 365 -1.32 9.72 15.77
N GLN A 366 -1.86 10.29 14.68
CA GLN A 366 -3.09 11.08 14.69
C GLN A 366 -4.34 10.24 14.35
N GLY A 367 -4.18 8.95 14.04
CA GLY A 367 -5.27 8.06 13.66
C GLY A 367 -5.67 8.13 12.18
N ASN A 368 -4.82 8.67 11.29
CA ASN A 368 -5.03 8.52 9.86
C ASN A 368 -4.56 7.13 9.43
N PHE A 369 -5.43 6.36 8.80
CA PHE A 369 -5.06 5.04 8.27
C PHE A 369 -4.01 5.14 7.16
N ILE A 370 -2.94 4.35 7.27
CA ILE A 370 -1.87 4.28 6.28
C ILE A 370 -2.16 3.15 5.27
N LEU A 371 -3.34 3.22 4.63
CA LEU A 371 -3.85 2.18 3.72
C LEU A 371 -3.14 2.13 2.36
N SER A 372 -2.02 2.81 2.22
CA SER A 372 -1.15 2.61 1.05
C SER A 372 -0.23 1.40 1.20
N SER A 373 0.00 0.91 2.44
CA SER A 373 0.96 -0.18 2.71
C SER A 373 0.78 -0.88 4.08
N GLN A 374 0.37 -0.16 5.13
CA GLN A 374 0.44 -0.61 6.52
C GLN A 374 -0.84 -1.37 6.91
N VAL A 375 -1.05 -2.54 6.32
CA VAL A 375 -2.12 -3.46 6.68
C VAL A 375 -1.54 -4.84 6.91
N TRP A 376 -1.88 -5.44 8.01
CA TRP A 376 -1.51 -6.81 8.38
C TRP A 376 -2.72 -7.70 8.20
N THR A 377 -2.58 -8.80 7.49
CA THR A 377 -3.71 -9.69 7.20
C THR A 377 -3.25 -11.13 6.93
N THR A 378 -4.13 -12.08 7.15
CA THR A 378 -3.89 -13.49 6.84
C THR A 378 -4.18 -13.80 5.37
N GLY A 379 -3.72 -14.97 4.89
CA GLY A 379 -4.07 -15.45 3.55
C GLY A 379 -5.58 -15.68 3.39
N ARG A 380 -6.25 -16.19 4.43
CA ARG A 380 -7.70 -16.42 4.42
C ARG A 380 -8.51 -15.14 4.41
N ASP A 381 -8.08 -14.12 5.13
CA ASP A 381 -8.75 -12.81 5.09
C ASP A 381 -8.65 -12.16 3.71
N LEU A 382 -7.47 -12.24 3.05
CA LEU A 382 -7.34 -11.79 1.65
C LEU A 382 -8.24 -12.61 0.71
N ALA A 383 -8.40 -13.90 0.95
CA ALA A 383 -9.32 -14.73 0.17
C ALA A 383 -10.78 -14.27 0.33
N ARG A 384 -11.20 -13.86 1.55
CA ARG A 384 -12.52 -13.27 1.80
C ARG A 384 -12.72 -11.97 1.02
N LEU A 385 -11.70 -11.12 0.97
CA LEU A 385 -11.72 -9.91 0.14
C LEU A 385 -11.94 -10.26 -1.34
N GLY A 386 -11.24 -11.27 -1.85
CA GLY A 386 -11.43 -11.78 -3.22
C GLY A 386 -12.85 -12.32 -3.47
N LEU A 387 -13.43 -13.03 -2.50
CA LEU A 387 -14.81 -13.53 -2.58
C LEU A 387 -15.84 -12.39 -2.64
N LEU A 388 -15.65 -11.31 -1.90
CA LEU A 388 -16.53 -10.15 -1.96
C LEU A 388 -16.59 -9.61 -3.40
N TYR A 389 -15.45 -9.49 -4.08
CA TYR A 389 -15.40 -9.05 -5.48
C TYR A 389 -16.01 -10.09 -6.43
N GLN A 390 -15.75 -11.37 -6.21
CA GLN A 390 -16.33 -12.47 -7.00
C GLN A 390 -17.88 -12.49 -6.91
N ASN A 391 -18.45 -12.03 -5.81
CA ASN A 391 -19.88 -11.96 -5.55
C ASN A 391 -20.47 -10.56 -5.81
N ASP A 392 -19.83 -9.75 -6.66
CA ASP A 392 -20.28 -8.39 -7.01
C ASP A 392 -20.59 -7.53 -5.77
N GLY A 393 -19.74 -7.62 -4.75
CA GLY A 393 -19.88 -6.81 -3.53
C GLY A 393 -21.00 -7.21 -2.60
N ILE A 394 -21.57 -8.42 -2.75
CA ILE A 394 -22.59 -8.96 -1.85
C ILE A 394 -21.98 -9.98 -0.89
N TRP A 395 -22.28 -9.86 0.39
CA TRP A 395 -21.91 -10.81 1.42
C TRP A 395 -23.11 -11.17 2.31
N ASN A 396 -23.42 -12.46 2.42
CA ASN A 396 -24.59 -12.97 3.20
C ASN A 396 -25.89 -12.24 2.88
N GLY A 397 -26.12 -11.88 1.61
CA GLY A 397 -27.30 -11.14 1.17
C GLY A 397 -27.23 -9.62 1.37
N GLU A 398 -26.25 -9.11 2.10
CA GLU A 398 -26.02 -7.66 2.26
C GLU A 398 -25.11 -7.14 1.14
N ARG A 399 -25.50 -6.01 0.53
CA ARG A 399 -24.66 -5.31 -0.44
C ARG A 399 -23.69 -4.39 0.28
N ILE A 400 -22.43 -4.76 0.22
CA ILE A 400 -21.30 -4.02 0.83
C ILE A 400 -20.69 -3.00 -0.15
N LEU A 401 -20.62 -3.36 -1.45
CA LEU A 401 -20.07 -2.51 -2.50
C LEU A 401 -21.13 -2.18 -3.55
N PRO A 402 -21.03 -1.04 -4.24
CA PRO A 402 -21.93 -0.70 -5.33
C PRO A 402 -21.97 -1.80 -6.40
N PRO A 403 -23.10 -2.00 -7.09
CA PRO A 403 -23.17 -2.90 -8.23
C PRO A 403 -22.10 -2.57 -9.25
N GLY A 404 -21.40 -3.60 -9.75
CA GLY A 404 -20.35 -3.42 -10.75
C GLY A 404 -19.04 -2.78 -10.21
N TRP A 405 -18.85 -2.67 -8.89
CA TRP A 405 -17.61 -2.12 -8.32
C TRP A 405 -16.36 -2.90 -8.75
N GLY A 406 -16.47 -4.22 -8.94
CA GLY A 406 -15.40 -5.04 -9.50
C GLY A 406 -14.98 -4.59 -10.91
N ALA A 407 -15.95 -4.33 -11.78
CA ALA A 407 -15.70 -3.80 -13.12
C ALA A 407 -15.13 -2.37 -13.08
N TYR A 408 -15.58 -1.54 -12.14
CA TYR A 408 -15.05 -0.18 -11.93
C TYR A 408 -13.56 -0.22 -11.55
N VAL A 409 -13.16 -1.05 -10.60
CA VAL A 409 -11.76 -1.11 -10.15
C VAL A 409 -10.84 -1.79 -11.17
N ALA A 410 -11.35 -2.65 -12.04
CA ALA A 410 -10.59 -3.28 -13.12
C ALA A 410 -10.48 -2.40 -14.38
N ARG A 411 -11.39 -1.45 -14.58
CA ARG A 411 -11.40 -0.56 -15.77
C ARG A 411 -10.22 0.40 -15.73
N HIS A 412 -9.44 0.43 -16.81
CA HIS A 412 -8.32 1.34 -16.99
C HIS A 412 -8.76 2.81 -16.85
N GLY A 413 -7.95 3.60 -16.18
CA GLY A 413 -8.09 5.05 -16.12
C GLY A 413 -7.60 5.73 -17.41
N PRO A 414 -7.80 7.04 -17.54
CA PRO A 414 -7.38 7.82 -18.73
C PRO A 414 -5.86 7.86 -18.90
N ALA A 415 -5.09 7.80 -17.83
CA ALA A 415 -3.65 7.70 -17.85
C ALA A 415 -3.22 6.30 -17.38
N GLN A 416 -2.26 5.70 -18.07
CA GLN A 416 -1.82 4.32 -17.84
C GLN A 416 -0.30 4.24 -17.67
N PRO A 417 0.21 3.16 -17.04
CA PRO A 417 1.64 2.84 -17.08
C PRO A 417 2.14 2.74 -18.53
N ALA A 418 3.39 3.14 -18.76
CA ALA A 418 3.98 3.09 -20.11
C ALA A 418 4.12 1.67 -20.68
N SER A 419 4.19 0.66 -19.83
CA SER A 419 4.35 -0.75 -20.23
C SER A 419 3.93 -1.69 -19.10
N GLY A 420 3.78 -2.99 -19.42
CA GLY A 420 3.49 -4.04 -18.46
C GLY A 420 2.01 -4.15 -18.09
N HIS A 421 1.71 -4.19 -16.81
CA HIS A 421 0.34 -4.27 -16.30
C HIS A 421 -0.40 -2.96 -16.53
N GLY A 422 -1.68 -3.03 -16.92
CA GLY A 422 -2.58 -1.90 -16.87
C GLY A 422 -3.01 -1.61 -15.42
N TYR A 423 -3.56 -0.42 -15.18
CA TYR A 423 -4.02 0.01 -13.86
C TYR A 423 -5.45 0.53 -13.90
N GLY A 424 -6.28 -0.01 -13.03
CA GLY A 424 -7.65 0.46 -12.81
C GLY A 424 -7.75 1.46 -11.67
N ALA A 425 -8.70 1.26 -10.77
CA ALA A 425 -8.80 1.99 -9.52
C ALA A 425 -8.32 1.09 -8.36
N THR A 426 -7.05 1.23 -7.98
CA THR A 426 -6.33 0.46 -6.93
C THR A 426 -6.03 -1.01 -7.25
N PHE A 427 -6.41 -1.50 -8.43
CA PHE A 427 -6.05 -2.83 -8.91
C PHE A 427 -5.27 -2.75 -10.22
N TRP A 428 -4.39 -3.70 -10.43
CA TRP A 428 -3.68 -3.93 -11.66
C TRP A 428 -4.47 -4.88 -12.57
N THR A 429 -4.27 -4.79 -13.87
CA THR A 429 -4.78 -5.76 -14.84
C THR A 429 -3.63 -6.48 -15.50
N PHE A 430 -3.83 -7.74 -15.85
CA PHE A 430 -2.80 -8.49 -16.55
C PHE A 430 -2.69 -8.01 -18.00
N PRO A 431 -1.46 -7.97 -18.58
CA PRO A 431 -1.30 -7.65 -19.99
C PRO A 431 -1.94 -8.73 -20.86
N PRO A 432 -2.47 -8.39 -22.06
CA PRO A 432 -3.07 -9.38 -22.98
C PRO A 432 -2.14 -10.56 -23.29
N ALA A 433 -0.82 -10.35 -23.32
CA ALA A 433 0.19 -11.40 -23.53
C ALA A 433 0.22 -12.49 -22.45
N ALA A 434 -0.35 -12.24 -21.27
CA ALA A 434 -0.47 -13.25 -20.23
C ALA A 434 -1.45 -14.38 -20.62
N GLY A 435 -2.36 -14.12 -21.58
CA GLY A 435 -3.33 -15.12 -22.06
C GLY A 435 -4.33 -15.55 -20.99
N LEU A 436 -4.68 -14.63 -20.07
CA LEU A 436 -5.69 -14.82 -19.03
C LEU A 436 -7.06 -14.29 -19.49
N PRO A 437 -8.17 -14.69 -18.87
CA PRO A 437 -9.47 -14.09 -19.12
C PRO A 437 -9.43 -12.56 -19.03
N ALA A 438 -10.12 -11.86 -19.90
CA ALA A 438 -10.06 -10.39 -20.02
C ALA A 438 -10.57 -9.66 -18.77
N ASP A 439 -11.38 -10.33 -17.95
CA ASP A 439 -11.91 -9.84 -16.69
C ASP A 439 -11.00 -10.13 -15.47
N SER A 440 -9.78 -10.65 -15.71
CA SER A 440 -8.81 -10.92 -14.65
C SER A 440 -8.14 -9.64 -14.16
N TYR A 441 -8.10 -9.45 -12.86
CA TYR A 441 -7.38 -8.35 -12.22
C TYR A 441 -6.72 -8.79 -10.93
N VAL A 442 -5.75 -8.00 -10.47
CA VAL A 442 -4.90 -8.41 -9.35
C VAL A 442 -4.51 -7.24 -8.46
N ALA A 443 -4.66 -7.41 -7.15
CA ALA A 443 -3.98 -6.57 -6.17
C ALA A 443 -2.54 -7.05 -6.02
N GLN A 444 -1.57 -6.14 -6.10
CA GLN A 444 -0.15 -6.46 -5.99
C GLN A 444 0.50 -5.62 -4.90
N GLY A 445 1.40 -6.25 -4.15
CA GLY A 445 2.19 -5.60 -3.12
C GLY A 445 3.65 -6.01 -3.19
N ASN A 446 4.51 -5.15 -2.68
CA ASN A 446 5.94 -5.42 -2.57
C ASN A 446 6.19 -6.78 -1.91
N ARG A 447 7.36 -7.37 -2.17
CA ARG A 447 7.77 -8.66 -1.61
C ARG A 447 6.81 -9.81 -1.96
N GLY A 448 6.10 -9.69 -3.11
CA GLY A 448 5.29 -10.78 -3.66
C GLY A 448 3.95 -11.01 -2.97
N GLN A 449 3.24 -9.97 -2.61
CA GLN A 449 1.86 -10.08 -2.13
C GLN A 449 0.92 -9.99 -3.32
N TYR A 450 0.08 -11.02 -3.53
CA TYR A 450 -0.86 -11.07 -4.65
C TYR A 450 -2.24 -11.54 -4.21
N LEU A 451 -3.27 -10.89 -4.72
CA LEU A 451 -4.65 -11.34 -4.71
C LEU A 451 -5.18 -11.22 -6.13
N ALA A 452 -5.20 -12.33 -6.88
CA ALA A 452 -5.76 -12.38 -8.23
C ALA A 452 -7.22 -12.84 -8.19
N ILE A 453 -8.06 -12.18 -8.98
CA ILE A 453 -9.50 -12.44 -9.08
C ILE A 453 -9.83 -12.65 -10.54
N VAL A 454 -10.50 -13.77 -10.86
CA VAL A 454 -10.94 -14.14 -12.20
C VAL A 454 -12.45 -14.42 -12.17
N PRO A 455 -13.28 -13.38 -12.31
CA PRO A 455 -14.73 -13.48 -12.08
C PRO A 455 -15.42 -14.50 -12.99
N SER A 456 -15.12 -14.50 -14.30
CA SER A 456 -15.70 -15.44 -15.29
C SER A 456 -15.42 -16.91 -14.98
N ARG A 457 -14.36 -17.18 -14.23
CA ARG A 457 -13.95 -18.53 -13.82
C ARG A 457 -14.31 -18.84 -12.38
N ARG A 458 -14.86 -17.86 -11.64
CA ARG A 458 -15.15 -17.97 -10.21
C ARG A 458 -13.96 -18.47 -9.40
N ILE A 459 -12.77 -17.92 -9.71
CA ILE A 459 -11.50 -18.28 -9.08
C ILE A 459 -10.88 -17.06 -8.40
N VAL A 460 -10.41 -17.28 -7.18
CA VAL A 460 -9.61 -16.34 -6.40
C VAL A 460 -8.30 -17.03 -6.03
N ILE A 461 -7.19 -16.33 -6.21
CA ILE A 461 -5.86 -16.85 -5.89
C ILE A 461 -5.15 -15.85 -4.98
N VAL A 462 -4.68 -16.31 -3.84
CA VAL A 462 -3.82 -15.55 -2.93
C VAL A 462 -2.42 -16.15 -2.94
N ARG A 463 -1.42 -15.30 -3.07
CA ARG A 463 -0.03 -15.64 -2.79
C ARG A 463 0.57 -14.61 -1.83
N ARG A 464 1.20 -15.11 -0.77
CA ARG A 464 1.97 -14.29 0.18
C ARG A 464 3.44 -14.64 0.07
N GLY A 465 4.33 -13.70 0.35
CA GLY A 465 5.76 -13.95 0.27
C GLY A 465 6.64 -12.90 0.93
N TYR A 466 7.95 -13.17 0.88
CA TYR A 466 9.04 -12.30 1.29
C TYR A 466 10.11 -12.17 0.19
N ASP A 467 9.68 -11.99 -1.05
CA ASP A 467 10.59 -11.79 -2.18
C ASP A 467 11.55 -10.62 -1.88
N GLY A 468 12.83 -10.85 -2.04
CA GLY A 468 13.88 -9.84 -1.79
C GLY A 468 14.08 -8.90 -2.99
N PRO A 469 14.91 -7.85 -2.85
CA PRO A 469 15.30 -7.01 -3.95
C PRO A 469 15.88 -7.81 -5.10
N GLY A 470 15.49 -7.48 -6.34
CA GLY A 470 15.94 -8.20 -7.55
C GLY A 470 15.30 -9.56 -7.77
N THR A 471 14.40 -10.00 -6.87
CA THR A 471 13.58 -11.20 -7.06
C THR A 471 12.11 -10.80 -7.19
N ALA A 472 11.38 -11.51 -8.03
CA ALA A 472 9.95 -11.29 -8.19
C ALA A 472 9.26 -12.59 -8.55
N PHE A 473 8.18 -12.89 -7.85
CA PHE A 473 7.27 -13.95 -8.25
C PHE A 473 6.43 -13.45 -9.44
N ASP A 474 6.39 -14.23 -10.53
CA ASP A 474 5.56 -13.93 -11.69
C ASP A 474 4.16 -14.53 -11.50
N ALA A 475 3.21 -13.68 -11.16
CA ALA A 475 1.84 -14.08 -10.91
C ALA A 475 1.10 -14.52 -12.19
N GLY A 476 1.47 -14.00 -13.37
CA GLY A 476 0.80 -14.31 -14.64
C GLY A 476 0.85 -15.80 -14.98
N PRO A 477 2.02 -16.41 -15.16
CA PRO A 477 2.17 -17.85 -15.39
C PRO A 477 1.56 -18.70 -14.28
N PHE A 478 1.70 -18.29 -13.01
CA PHE A 478 1.10 -19.03 -11.91
C PHE A 478 -0.43 -19.06 -11.99
N VAL A 479 -1.07 -17.92 -12.21
CA VAL A 479 -2.53 -17.85 -12.42
C VAL A 479 -2.95 -18.69 -13.61
N LYS A 480 -2.22 -18.63 -14.73
CA LYS A 480 -2.50 -19.42 -15.93
C LYS A 480 -2.46 -20.92 -15.65
N ASP A 481 -1.46 -21.41 -14.93
CA ASP A 481 -1.33 -22.83 -14.59
C ASP A 481 -2.44 -23.28 -13.64
N VAL A 482 -2.83 -22.47 -12.65
CA VAL A 482 -3.97 -22.74 -11.79
C VAL A 482 -5.26 -22.82 -12.61
N LEU A 483 -5.52 -21.86 -13.51
CA LEU A 483 -6.71 -21.86 -14.37
C LEU A 483 -6.73 -23.06 -15.31
N SER A 484 -5.58 -23.49 -15.81
CA SER A 484 -5.47 -24.67 -16.68
C SER A 484 -5.75 -25.97 -15.94
N ALA A 485 -5.49 -26.02 -14.65
CA ALA A 485 -5.80 -27.19 -13.80
C ALA A 485 -7.28 -27.27 -13.38
N LEU A 486 -8.01 -26.17 -13.42
CA LEU A 486 -9.39 -26.06 -12.96
C LEU A 486 -10.38 -25.92 -14.14
N ARG A 487 -11.66 -26.34 -13.93
CA ARG A 487 -12.74 -26.24 -14.92
C ARG A 487 -13.69 -25.11 -14.59
#